data_0a24dd52b0c08ee685c607a021ef58eb
#
_entry.id   0a24dd52b0c08ee685c607a021ef58eb
#
_cell.length_a   1.000
_cell.length_b   1.000
_cell.length_c   1.000
_cell.angle_alpha   90.00
_cell.angle_beta   90.00
_cell.angle_gamma   90.00
#
_symmetry.space_group_name_H-M   'P 1'
#
loop_
_entity.id
_entity.type
_entity.pdbx_description
1 polymer ?
#
loop_
_entity_poly.entity_id
_entity_poly.type
_entity_poly.pdbx_seq_one_letter_code
_entity_poly.pdbx_strand_id
1 'polypeptide(L)'
;MPEYDTYVFRTLAASATAKGNYSTAAITKSNAYEHFLKGMEALGNANVPDEGRIAFCSYGFANLLKQDPAFMRYGDLSQKMLQKGVIGECDGCKIVKVPSSRLPAGAAFLITHPIAATGPKQLEDYKIHDNPPGVNGWLVEGRVIYDCFVLNEKAKAVYYHGSQPVLQAMQVITAPGATGKTQVVLEPGTHNADGVKWYAMTATTAAGLTGVTYGTAITVANWTELTANGAEITPVSNATVVRVVEVDSANKPIAMGDAVVNIG
;
A
#
# COMPACT_ATOMS: atom_id res chain seq x y z
N MET A 1 -11.94 11.00 -1.76
CA MET A 1 -11.44 10.63 -3.12
C MET A 1 -10.98 9.18 -3.09
N PRO A 2 -11.50 8.29 -3.97
CA PRO A 2 -11.17 6.85 -3.93
C PRO A 2 -9.68 6.56 -4.11
N GLU A 3 -9.00 7.31 -5.00
CA GLU A 3 -7.57 7.15 -5.30
C GLU A 3 -6.68 7.49 -4.11
N TYR A 4 -6.96 8.60 -3.41
CA TYR A 4 -6.26 8.98 -2.19
C TYR A 4 -6.38 7.91 -1.11
N ASP A 5 -7.59 7.41 -0.87
CA ASP A 5 -7.83 6.36 0.13
C ASP A 5 -7.04 5.10 -0.22
N THR A 6 -7.04 4.70 -1.51
CA THR A 6 -6.30 3.53 -2.00
C THR A 6 -4.80 3.69 -1.78
N TYR A 7 -4.26 4.86 -2.07
CA TYR A 7 -2.85 5.17 -1.85
C TYR A 7 -2.48 5.10 -0.37
N VAL A 8 -3.27 5.75 0.50
CA VAL A 8 -3.05 5.76 1.95
C VAL A 8 -3.12 4.35 2.53
N PHE A 9 -4.15 3.56 2.20
CA PHE A 9 -4.27 2.20 2.72
C PHE A 9 -3.14 1.29 2.25
N ARG A 10 -2.68 1.44 1.00
CA ARG A 10 -1.52 0.70 0.50
C ARG A 10 -0.25 1.06 1.24
N THR A 11 0.01 2.35 1.47
CA THR A 11 1.19 2.85 2.20
C THR A 11 1.19 2.37 3.64
N LEU A 12 0.05 2.43 4.33
CA LEU A 12 -0.09 1.92 5.70
C LEU A 12 0.14 0.41 5.78
N ALA A 13 -0.49 -0.37 4.89
CA ALA A 13 -0.33 -1.82 4.87
C ALA A 13 1.10 -2.25 4.55
N ALA A 14 1.76 -1.57 3.60
CA ALA A 14 3.15 -1.81 3.27
C ALA A 14 4.09 -1.49 4.44
N SER A 15 3.84 -0.39 5.15
CA SER A 15 4.61 -0.02 6.36
C SER A 15 4.44 -1.03 7.49
N ALA A 16 3.22 -1.53 7.72
CA ALA A 16 2.96 -2.61 8.66
C ALA A 16 3.69 -3.90 8.26
N THR A 17 3.67 -4.25 6.97
CA THR A 17 4.37 -5.41 6.44
C THR A 17 5.87 -5.31 6.65
N ALA A 18 6.48 -4.17 6.36
CA ALA A 18 7.91 -3.92 6.53
C ALA A 18 8.36 -4.02 8.01
N LYS A 19 7.47 -3.73 8.95
CA LYS A 19 7.74 -3.86 10.41
C LYS A 19 7.36 -5.23 10.99
N GLY A 20 6.83 -6.14 10.18
CA GLY A 20 6.39 -7.46 10.65
C GLY A 20 5.05 -7.44 11.39
N ASN A 21 4.33 -6.32 11.39
CA ASN A 21 3.02 -6.17 12.02
C ASN A 21 1.89 -6.60 11.08
N TYR A 22 1.98 -7.82 10.58
CA TYR A 22 0.96 -8.34 9.67
C TYR A 22 0.70 -9.83 9.90
N SER A 23 -0.41 -10.31 9.37
CA SER A 23 -0.73 -11.73 9.31
C SER A 23 -1.36 -12.10 7.97
N THR A 24 -1.05 -13.29 7.49
CA THR A 24 -1.63 -13.87 6.26
C THR A 24 -2.46 -15.12 6.56
N ALA A 25 -2.77 -15.37 7.82
CA ALA A 25 -3.55 -16.53 8.23
C ALA A 25 -4.98 -16.47 7.64
N ALA A 26 -5.50 -17.62 7.24
CA ALA A 26 -6.83 -17.70 6.65
C ALA A 26 -7.93 -17.34 7.67
N ILE A 27 -8.82 -16.43 7.30
CA ILE A 27 -9.94 -15.99 8.10
C ILE A 27 -11.19 -16.79 7.71
N THR A 28 -11.87 -17.30 8.73
CA THR A 28 -13.14 -18.02 8.62
C THR A 28 -14.19 -17.38 9.54
N LYS A 29 -15.43 -17.81 9.43
CA LYS A 29 -16.52 -17.35 10.32
C LYS A 29 -16.35 -17.71 11.80
N SER A 30 -15.41 -18.62 12.13
CA SER A 30 -15.20 -19.08 13.52
C SER A 30 -13.94 -18.50 14.17
N ASN A 31 -13.09 -17.79 13.41
CA ASN A 31 -11.83 -17.22 13.91
C ASN A 31 -11.65 -15.74 13.56
N ALA A 32 -12.65 -15.10 12.95
CA ALA A 32 -12.57 -13.72 12.52
C ALA A 32 -12.32 -12.76 13.70
N TYR A 33 -13.01 -12.98 14.80
CA TYR A 33 -12.86 -12.19 16.00
C TYR A 33 -11.51 -12.41 16.68
N GLU A 34 -11.03 -13.65 16.75
CA GLU A 34 -9.70 -13.98 17.28
C GLU A 34 -8.58 -13.25 16.50
N HIS A 35 -8.64 -13.27 15.16
CA HIS A 35 -7.68 -12.55 14.34
C HIS A 35 -7.74 -11.04 14.53
N PHE A 36 -8.93 -10.48 14.76
CA PHE A 36 -9.08 -9.07 15.09
C PHE A 36 -8.41 -8.74 16.44
N LEU A 37 -8.66 -9.53 17.48
CA LEU A 37 -8.05 -9.35 18.80
C LEU A 37 -6.52 -9.49 18.76
N LYS A 38 -5.96 -10.41 17.97
CA LYS A 38 -4.50 -10.50 17.74
C LYS A 38 -3.93 -9.22 17.15
N GLY A 39 -4.66 -8.55 16.26
CA GLY A 39 -4.25 -7.24 15.76
C GLY A 39 -4.28 -6.16 16.83
N MET A 40 -5.29 -6.16 17.72
CA MET A 40 -5.37 -5.24 18.86
C MET A 40 -4.25 -5.49 19.87
N GLU A 41 -3.95 -6.75 20.15
CA GLU A 41 -2.85 -7.18 21.02
C GLU A 41 -1.48 -6.71 20.47
N ALA A 42 -1.24 -6.87 19.17
CA ALA A 42 0.00 -6.43 18.53
C ALA A 42 0.23 -4.92 18.71
N LEU A 43 -0.82 -4.11 18.58
CA LEU A 43 -0.75 -2.66 18.82
C LEU A 43 -0.55 -2.34 20.31
N GLY A 44 -1.20 -3.07 21.23
CA GLY A 44 -1.03 -2.93 22.66
C GLY A 44 0.40 -3.23 23.09
N ASN A 45 0.99 -4.34 22.64
CA ASN A 45 2.37 -4.73 22.87
C ASN A 45 3.39 -3.72 22.29
N ALA A 46 3.00 -2.96 21.27
CA ALA A 46 3.80 -1.87 20.71
C ALA A 46 3.63 -0.53 21.45
N ASN A 47 2.92 -0.51 22.59
CA ASN A 47 2.60 0.68 23.39
C ASN A 47 1.82 1.76 22.59
N VAL A 48 0.94 1.35 21.72
CA VAL A 48 0.04 2.25 20.99
C VAL A 48 -1.19 2.52 21.87
N PRO A 49 -1.63 3.78 22.05
CA PRO A 49 -2.82 4.08 22.84
C PRO A 49 -4.06 3.31 22.36
N ASP A 50 -4.90 2.88 23.28
CA ASP A 50 -6.14 2.17 22.95
C ASP A 50 -7.20 3.12 22.39
N GLU A 51 -7.25 4.33 22.95
CA GLU A 51 -8.17 5.37 22.49
C GLU A 51 -7.78 5.89 21.09
N GLY A 52 -8.77 5.98 20.21
CA GLY A 52 -8.58 6.51 18.85
C GLY A 52 -8.11 5.50 17.81
N ARG A 53 -8.01 4.21 18.15
CA ARG A 53 -7.76 3.16 17.16
C ARG A 53 -8.92 3.03 16.17
N ILE A 54 -8.59 2.87 14.90
CA ILE A 54 -9.56 2.71 13.81
C ILE A 54 -9.19 1.46 13.01
N ALA A 55 -10.17 0.59 12.80
CA ALA A 55 -10.05 -0.58 11.94
C ALA A 55 -10.81 -0.35 10.63
N PHE A 56 -10.11 -0.39 9.53
CA PHE A 56 -10.69 -0.38 8.18
C PHE A 56 -10.85 -1.82 7.70
N CYS A 57 -12.09 -2.23 7.49
CA CYS A 57 -12.43 -3.62 7.19
C CYS A 57 -13.07 -3.75 5.81
N SER A 58 -12.69 -4.79 5.06
CA SER A 58 -13.41 -5.16 3.84
C SER A 58 -14.83 -5.61 4.18
N TYR A 59 -15.77 -5.45 3.25
CA TYR A 59 -17.14 -5.94 3.43
C TYR A 59 -17.19 -7.46 3.70
N GLY A 60 -16.29 -8.23 3.05
CA GLY A 60 -16.17 -9.66 3.27
C GLY A 60 -15.79 -10.01 4.70
N PHE A 61 -14.74 -9.37 5.24
CA PHE A 61 -14.35 -9.56 6.65
C PHE A 61 -15.44 -9.11 7.63
N ALA A 62 -16.07 -7.98 7.37
CA ALA A 62 -17.16 -7.48 8.19
C ALA A 62 -18.34 -8.46 8.29
N ASN A 63 -18.63 -9.20 7.20
CA ASN A 63 -19.65 -10.23 7.21
C ASN A 63 -19.21 -11.47 7.99
N LEU A 64 -17.95 -11.88 7.89
CA LEU A 64 -17.40 -12.98 8.69
C LEU A 64 -17.40 -12.64 10.18
N LEU A 65 -17.01 -11.42 10.54
CA LEU A 65 -17.02 -10.97 11.93
C LEU A 65 -18.42 -11.00 12.55
N LYS A 66 -19.46 -10.61 11.79
CA LYS A 66 -20.85 -10.69 12.23
C LYS A 66 -21.36 -12.12 12.41
N GLN A 67 -20.76 -13.08 11.70
CA GLN A 67 -21.12 -14.50 11.80
C GLN A 67 -20.32 -15.22 12.89
N ASP A 68 -19.31 -14.60 13.46
CA ASP A 68 -18.47 -15.19 14.50
C ASP A 68 -19.25 -15.29 15.82
N PRO A 69 -19.45 -16.52 16.37
CA PRO A 69 -20.19 -16.69 17.61
C PRO A 69 -19.54 -15.99 18.81
N ALA A 70 -18.22 -15.83 18.82
CA ALA A 70 -17.49 -15.14 19.88
C ALA A 70 -17.81 -13.65 19.86
N PHE A 71 -17.81 -13.02 18.68
CA PHE A 71 -18.20 -11.62 18.51
C PHE A 71 -19.64 -11.35 18.91
N MET A 72 -20.56 -12.27 18.56
CA MET A 72 -21.98 -12.16 18.92
C MET A 72 -22.25 -12.24 20.43
N ARG A 73 -21.43 -12.97 21.19
CA ARG A 73 -21.60 -13.11 22.66
C ARG A 73 -21.19 -11.86 23.44
N TYR A 74 -20.24 -11.10 22.95
CA TYR A 74 -19.74 -9.90 23.62
C TYR A 74 -20.44 -8.61 23.17
N GLY A 75 -21.45 -8.71 22.30
CA GLY A 75 -22.04 -7.60 21.62
C GLY A 75 -23.42 -7.15 22.08
N ASP A 76 -23.53 -6.48 23.23
CA ASP A 76 -24.57 -5.45 23.44
C ASP A 76 -24.46 -4.31 22.41
N LEU A 77 -23.31 -4.24 21.76
CA LEU A 77 -22.94 -3.35 20.67
C LEU A 77 -23.61 -3.68 19.33
N SER A 78 -24.08 -4.92 19.13
CA SER A 78 -24.60 -5.37 17.83
C SER A 78 -25.86 -4.64 17.38
N GLN A 79 -26.70 -4.16 18.28
CA GLN A 79 -27.93 -3.44 17.92
C GLN A 79 -27.71 -1.98 17.51
N LYS A 80 -26.74 -1.30 18.09
CA LYS A 80 -26.37 0.08 17.67
C LYS A 80 -25.57 0.11 16.36
N MET A 81 -24.90 -0.98 16.02
CA MET A 81 -24.09 -1.15 14.83
C MET A 81 -24.87 -1.22 13.52
N LEU A 82 -26.11 -1.67 13.55
CA LEU A 82 -26.92 -1.87 12.35
C LEU A 82 -27.47 -0.59 11.74
N GLN A 83 -27.49 0.53 12.48
CA GLN A 83 -28.20 1.75 12.08
C GLN A 83 -27.40 2.78 11.28
N LYS A 84 -26.08 2.78 11.26
CA LYS A 84 -25.27 3.88 10.68
C LYS A 84 -24.15 3.51 9.71
N GLY A 85 -24.07 2.28 9.22
CA GLY A 85 -22.98 1.90 8.27
C GLY A 85 -21.57 1.78 8.88
N VAL A 86 -21.36 2.28 10.10
CA VAL A 86 -20.24 1.97 10.97
C VAL A 86 -20.56 0.68 11.67
N ILE A 87 -19.64 -0.30 11.68
CA ILE A 87 -19.92 -1.59 12.37
C ILE A 87 -19.94 -1.39 13.88
N GLY A 88 -19.52 -0.25 14.39
CA GLY A 88 -19.48 0.09 15.81
C GLY A 88 -18.07 0.16 16.36
N GLU A 89 -17.97 0.09 17.65
CA GLU A 89 -16.74 0.09 18.42
C GLU A 89 -16.56 -1.29 19.04
N CYS A 90 -15.39 -1.86 18.90
CA CYS A 90 -15.03 -3.14 19.49
C CYS A 90 -13.71 -2.98 20.21
N ASP A 91 -13.68 -3.25 21.51
CA ASP A 91 -12.48 -3.15 22.33
C ASP A 91 -11.78 -1.77 22.19
N GLY A 92 -12.57 -0.68 22.25
CA GLY A 92 -12.06 0.69 22.06
C GLY A 92 -11.66 1.06 20.61
N CYS A 93 -11.78 0.12 19.67
CA CYS A 93 -11.44 0.34 18.27
C CYS A 93 -12.69 0.59 17.41
N LYS A 94 -12.71 1.72 16.69
CA LYS A 94 -13.78 2.04 15.77
C LYS A 94 -13.64 1.25 14.46
N ILE A 95 -14.67 0.47 14.09
CA ILE A 95 -14.65 -0.35 12.88
C ILE A 95 -15.39 0.36 11.74
N VAL A 96 -14.70 0.57 10.63
CA VAL A 96 -15.21 1.23 9.43
C VAL A 96 -15.18 0.27 8.24
N LYS A 97 -16.30 0.09 7.56
CA LYS A 97 -16.35 -0.71 6.32
C LYS A 97 -15.82 0.09 5.14
N VAL A 98 -14.94 -0.54 4.37
CA VAL A 98 -14.34 0.04 3.17
C VAL A 98 -14.51 -0.92 2.00
N PRO A 99 -14.84 -0.42 0.80
CA PRO A 99 -14.85 -1.26 -0.40
C PRO A 99 -13.49 -1.92 -0.64
N SER A 100 -13.50 -3.19 -1.03
CA SER A 100 -12.26 -3.94 -1.31
C SER A 100 -11.41 -3.31 -2.42
N SER A 101 -12.02 -2.53 -3.32
CA SER A 101 -11.30 -1.77 -4.35
C SER A 101 -10.40 -0.65 -3.80
N ARG A 102 -10.64 -0.18 -2.56
CA ARG A 102 -9.80 0.83 -1.91
C ARG A 102 -8.73 0.24 -1.00
N LEU A 103 -8.87 -1.03 -0.63
CA LEU A 103 -7.88 -1.74 0.17
C LEU A 103 -6.88 -2.46 -0.73
N PRO A 104 -5.66 -2.77 -0.24
CA PRO A 104 -4.74 -3.64 -0.96
C PRO A 104 -5.39 -4.97 -1.35
N ALA A 105 -4.95 -5.55 -2.47
CA ALA A 105 -5.50 -6.81 -2.96
C ALA A 105 -5.40 -7.91 -1.88
N GLY A 106 -6.53 -8.57 -1.62
CA GLY A 106 -6.61 -9.61 -0.59
C GLY A 106 -6.63 -9.13 0.85
N ALA A 107 -6.72 -7.82 1.10
CA ALA A 107 -6.84 -7.27 2.45
C ALA A 107 -8.16 -7.65 3.11
N ALA A 108 -8.09 -8.17 4.32
CA ALA A 108 -9.25 -8.40 5.18
C ALA A 108 -9.54 -7.17 6.04
N PHE A 109 -8.56 -6.73 6.81
CA PHE A 109 -8.66 -5.51 7.63
C PHE A 109 -7.29 -4.88 7.90
N LEU A 110 -7.31 -3.61 8.29
CA LEU A 110 -6.16 -2.82 8.68
C LEU A 110 -6.55 -2.01 9.92
N ILE A 111 -5.81 -2.18 11.02
CA ILE A 111 -5.99 -1.41 12.25
C ILE A 111 -4.89 -0.36 12.31
N THR A 112 -5.27 0.89 12.56
CA THR A 112 -4.31 1.99 12.67
C THR A 112 -4.72 2.97 13.76
N HIS A 113 -3.75 3.74 14.22
CA HIS A 113 -3.95 4.87 15.11
C HIS A 113 -3.52 6.16 14.40
N PRO A 114 -4.16 7.32 14.60
CA PRO A 114 -3.81 8.59 13.93
C PRO A 114 -2.34 9.01 14.07
N ILE A 115 -1.65 8.52 15.10
CA ILE A 115 -0.22 8.79 15.32
C ILE A 115 0.69 8.11 14.26
N ALA A 116 0.18 7.13 13.52
CA ALA A 116 0.98 6.30 12.61
C ALA A 116 1.42 7.07 11.36
N ALA A 117 0.55 7.90 10.82
CA ALA A 117 0.77 8.52 9.52
C ALA A 117 0.25 9.94 9.45
N THR A 118 0.83 10.70 8.54
CA THR A 118 0.34 12.02 8.13
C THR A 118 0.05 12.00 6.65
N GLY A 119 -1.18 12.38 6.28
CA GLY A 119 -1.64 12.44 4.89
C GLY A 119 -1.89 13.88 4.44
N PRO A 120 -0.85 14.65 4.07
CA PRO A 120 -1.06 16.01 3.61
C PRO A 120 -1.79 16.05 2.26
N LYS A 121 -2.72 16.99 2.13
CA LYS A 121 -3.29 17.40 0.85
C LYS A 121 -2.90 18.87 0.66
N GLN A 122 -2.21 19.17 -0.43
CA GLN A 122 -1.68 20.51 -0.63
C GLN A 122 -2.51 21.38 -1.56
N LEU A 123 -3.12 20.81 -2.57
CA LEU A 123 -3.86 21.57 -3.55
C LEU A 123 -5.16 20.85 -3.89
N GLU A 124 -6.27 21.61 -3.86
CA GLU A 124 -7.56 21.17 -4.36
C GLU A 124 -8.11 22.33 -5.19
N ASP A 125 -7.93 22.26 -6.50
CA ASP A 125 -8.38 23.28 -7.45
C ASP A 125 -9.36 22.68 -8.44
N TYR A 126 -10.50 23.35 -8.62
CA TYR A 126 -11.52 22.96 -9.61
C TYR A 126 -11.76 24.13 -10.55
N LYS A 127 -11.68 23.84 -11.84
CA LYS A 127 -12.01 24.80 -12.91
C LYS A 127 -13.16 24.27 -13.74
N ILE A 128 -14.07 25.16 -14.05
CA ILE A 128 -15.17 24.89 -14.96
C ILE A 128 -14.92 25.71 -16.24
N HIS A 129 -14.79 25.00 -17.35
CA HIS A 129 -14.63 25.60 -18.67
C HIS A 129 -15.97 25.52 -19.41
N ASP A 130 -16.45 26.66 -19.88
CA ASP A 130 -17.62 26.74 -20.75
C ASP A 130 -17.17 26.56 -22.19
N ASN A 131 -17.77 25.59 -22.89
CA ASN A 131 -17.59 25.35 -24.31
C ASN A 131 -16.11 25.30 -24.77
N PRO A 132 -15.24 24.50 -24.16
CA PRO A 132 -13.84 24.43 -24.58
C PRO A 132 -13.72 23.79 -25.98
N PRO A 133 -12.65 24.08 -26.73
CA PRO A 133 -12.45 23.52 -28.06
C PRO A 133 -12.59 21.99 -28.08
N GLY A 134 -13.46 21.47 -28.92
CA GLY A 134 -13.72 20.04 -29.08
C GLY A 134 -14.80 19.43 -28.16
N VAL A 135 -15.37 20.20 -27.23
CA VAL A 135 -16.44 19.75 -26.32
C VAL A 135 -17.61 20.71 -26.41
N ASN A 136 -18.79 20.22 -26.78
CA ASN A 136 -20.02 21.02 -26.72
C ASN A 136 -20.67 20.81 -25.35
N GLY A 137 -20.40 21.73 -24.41
CA GLY A 137 -20.87 21.66 -23.03
C GLY A 137 -19.84 22.15 -21.99
N TRP A 138 -20.05 21.78 -20.76
CA TRP A 138 -19.20 22.17 -19.64
C TRP A 138 -18.12 21.12 -19.36
N LEU A 139 -16.84 21.53 -19.32
CA LEU A 139 -15.73 20.69 -18.89
C LEU A 139 -15.35 21.05 -17.46
N VAL A 140 -15.35 20.08 -16.57
CA VAL A 140 -14.86 20.23 -15.18
C VAL A 140 -13.48 19.62 -15.08
N GLU A 141 -12.50 20.44 -14.74
CA GLU A 141 -11.12 20.05 -14.47
C GLU A 141 -10.85 20.12 -12.97
N GLY A 142 -10.22 19.08 -12.41
CA GLY A 142 -9.83 19.05 -10.99
C GLY A 142 -8.40 18.61 -10.83
N ARG A 143 -7.64 19.28 -9.95
CA ARG A 143 -6.27 18.93 -9.59
C ARG A 143 -6.16 18.81 -8.07
N VAL A 144 -5.58 17.68 -7.61
CA VAL A 144 -5.27 17.45 -6.20
C VAL A 144 -3.85 16.93 -6.09
N ILE A 145 -3.06 17.50 -5.18
CA ILE A 145 -1.75 17.01 -4.81
C ILE A 145 -1.85 16.46 -3.39
N TYR A 146 -1.46 15.21 -3.20
CA TYR A 146 -1.51 14.54 -1.92
C TYR A 146 -0.33 13.59 -1.76
N ASP A 147 -0.03 13.25 -0.50
CA ASP A 147 0.95 12.23 -0.16
C ASP A 147 0.55 11.53 1.15
N CYS A 148 1.28 10.51 1.56
CA CYS A 148 1.10 9.79 2.81
C CYS A 148 2.47 9.40 3.38
N PHE A 149 2.80 9.98 4.53
CA PHE A 149 4.06 9.71 5.22
C PHE A 149 3.81 8.87 6.47
N VAL A 150 4.49 7.72 6.57
CA VAL A 150 4.53 6.89 7.76
C VAL A 150 5.95 6.97 8.34
N LEU A 151 6.08 7.53 9.53
CA LEU A 151 7.37 7.55 10.22
C LEU A 151 7.78 6.13 10.59
N ASN A 152 9.04 5.77 10.34
CA ASN A 152 9.55 4.42 10.54
C ASN A 152 9.24 3.86 11.94
N GLU A 153 9.45 4.64 13.01
CA GLU A 153 9.16 4.22 14.38
C GLU A 153 7.65 4.20 14.70
N LYS A 154 6.84 4.94 13.96
CA LYS A 154 5.38 4.99 14.13
C LYS A 154 4.64 3.92 13.31
N ALA A 155 5.30 3.26 12.39
CA ALA A 155 4.74 2.14 11.62
C ALA A 155 4.27 0.97 12.51
N LYS A 156 4.79 0.87 13.75
CA LYS A 156 4.29 -0.05 14.79
C LYS A 156 2.83 0.19 15.17
N ALA A 157 2.30 1.38 14.92
CA ALA A 157 0.91 1.73 15.19
C ALA A 157 -0.04 1.35 14.04
N VAL A 158 0.43 0.52 13.12
CA VAL A 158 -0.39 -0.07 12.05
C VAL A 158 -0.27 -1.58 12.11
N TYR A 159 -1.41 -2.28 12.03
CA TYR A 159 -1.48 -3.73 11.87
C TYR A 159 -2.26 -4.07 10.60
N TYR A 160 -1.73 -4.97 9.80
CA TYR A 160 -2.35 -5.40 8.54
C TYR A 160 -2.70 -6.89 8.56
N HIS A 161 -3.89 -7.24 8.08
CA HIS A 161 -4.29 -8.63 7.85
C HIS A 161 -4.83 -8.80 6.45
N GLY A 162 -4.22 -9.69 5.68
CA GLY A 162 -4.62 -9.97 4.30
C GLY A 162 -4.07 -11.29 3.79
N SER A 163 -4.55 -11.74 2.63
CA SER A 163 -4.11 -13.01 2.03
C SER A 163 -2.63 -13.03 1.62
N GLN A 164 -2.03 -11.85 1.48
CA GLN A 164 -0.62 -11.67 1.13
C GLN A 164 -0.07 -10.37 1.72
N PRO A 165 1.24 -10.30 2.01
CA PRO A 165 1.89 -9.08 2.43
C PRO A 165 1.97 -8.07 1.29
N VAL A 166 2.13 -6.80 1.62
CA VAL A 166 2.13 -5.68 0.67
C VAL A 166 3.54 -5.11 0.51
N LEU A 167 4.02 -5.01 -0.73
CA LEU A 167 5.27 -4.31 -1.03
C LEU A 167 5.09 -2.79 -0.90
N GLN A 168 6.12 -2.10 -0.40
CA GLN A 168 6.15 -0.64 -0.43
C GLN A 168 6.14 -0.15 -1.88
N ALA A 169 5.40 0.94 -2.13
CA ALA A 169 5.48 1.62 -3.42
C ALA A 169 6.77 2.46 -3.48
N MET A 170 7.51 2.33 -4.57
CA MET A 170 8.67 3.14 -4.87
C MET A 170 8.38 3.95 -6.13
N GLN A 171 8.64 5.24 -6.10
CA GLN A 171 8.52 6.07 -7.29
C GLN A 171 9.77 5.88 -8.15
N VAL A 172 9.56 5.47 -9.39
CA VAL A 172 10.61 5.30 -10.39
C VAL A 172 10.40 6.35 -11.48
N ILE A 173 11.41 7.16 -11.72
CA ILE A 173 11.43 8.17 -12.78
C ILE A 173 12.53 7.79 -13.76
N THR A 174 12.26 7.87 -15.04
CA THR A 174 13.24 7.62 -16.08
C THR A 174 13.54 8.89 -16.85
N ALA A 175 14.81 9.07 -17.20
CA ALA A 175 15.27 10.13 -18.08
C ALA A 175 16.13 9.55 -19.21
N PRO A 176 16.26 10.26 -20.35
CA PRO A 176 17.20 9.89 -21.37
C PRO A 176 18.63 9.84 -20.80
N GLY A 177 19.33 8.73 -20.99
CA GLY A 177 20.72 8.55 -20.61
C GLY A 177 21.67 8.78 -21.79
N ALA A 178 22.84 8.16 -21.76
CA ALA A 178 23.71 8.08 -22.94
C ALA A 178 23.03 7.33 -24.08
N THR A 179 23.54 7.47 -25.32
CA THR A 179 22.92 6.84 -26.50
C THR A 179 22.59 5.37 -26.28
N GLY A 180 21.32 5.01 -26.43
CA GLY A 180 20.81 3.65 -26.22
C GLY A 180 20.62 3.27 -24.74
N LYS A 181 20.74 4.22 -23.82
CA LYS A 181 20.56 3.98 -22.38
C LYS A 181 19.41 4.78 -21.80
N THR A 182 18.92 4.32 -20.65
CA THR A 182 17.95 5.03 -19.83
C THR A 182 18.55 5.28 -18.45
N GLN A 183 18.38 6.49 -17.93
CA GLN A 183 18.74 6.81 -16.55
C GLN A 183 17.54 6.52 -15.65
N VAL A 184 17.78 5.86 -14.51
CA VAL A 184 16.75 5.49 -13.54
C VAL A 184 16.95 6.27 -12.25
N VAL A 185 15.99 7.11 -11.92
CA VAL A 185 15.96 7.91 -10.68
C VAL A 185 14.87 7.35 -9.76
N LEU A 186 15.22 7.16 -8.51
CA LEU A 186 14.36 6.57 -7.49
C LEU A 186 14.01 7.60 -6.41
N GLU A 187 12.76 7.59 -5.96
CA GLU A 187 12.33 8.39 -4.83
C GLU A 187 11.63 7.50 -3.78
N PRO A 188 12.11 7.49 -2.54
CA PRO A 188 13.32 8.18 -2.03
C PRO A 188 14.60 7.60 -2.64
N GLY A 189 15.57 8.47 -2.92
CA GLY A 189 16.85 8.12 -3.56
C GLY A 189 17.86 7.42 -2.66
N THR A 190 17.49 7.03 -1.45
CA THR A 190 18.32 6.33 -0.47
C THR A 190 17.71 5.00 -0.10
N HIS A 191 18.56 4.00 0.13
CA HIS A 191 18.10 2.71 0.66
C HIS A 191 17.44 2.86 2.03
N ASN A 192 16.36 2.14 2.27
CA ASN A 192 15.60 2.21 3.52
C ASN A 192 16.31 1.54 4.71
N ALA A 193 17.31 0.68 4.46
CA ALA A 193 18.08 -0.01 5.49
C ALA A 193 19.48 -0.41 4.97
N ASP A 194 20.40 -0.69 5.88
CA ASP A 194 21.72 -1.21 5.55
C ASP A 194 21.62 -2.58 4.86
N GLY A 195 22.45 -2.79 3.84
CA GLY A 195 22.51 -4.05 3.07
C GLY A 195 21.40 -4.20 2.03
N VAL A 196 20.61 -3.18 1.79
CA VAL A 196 19.56 -3.14 0.78
C VAL A 196 20.16 -2.78 -0.58
N LYS A 197 19.64 -3.42 -1.64
CA LYS A 197 20.07 -3.20 -3.03
C LYS A 197 18.87 -2.92 -3.93
N TRP A 198 19.14 -2.23 -5.04
CA TRP A 198 18.18 -1.99 -6.10
C TRP A 198 18.50 -2.81 -7.33
N TYR A 199 17.49 -3.41 -7.91
CA TYR A 199 17.60 -4.15 -9.16
C TYR A 199 16.56 -3.66 -10.16
N ALA A 200 16.95 -3.47 -11.40
CA ALA A 200 16.10 -3.07 -12.50
C ALA A 200 15.92 -4.18 -13.52
N MET A 201 14.73 -4.28 -14.09
CA MET A 201 14.39 -5.14 -15.22
C MET A 201 13.61 -4.32 -16.25
N THR A 202 13.88 -4.52 -17.53
CA THR A 202 13.13 -3.88 -18.62
C THR A 202 12.41 -4.90 -19.48
N ALA A 203 11.26 -4.53 -20.01
CA ALA A 203 10.47 -5.36 -20.91
C ALA A 203 9.76 -4.52 -21.97
N THR A 204 9.32 -5.17 -23.04
CA THR A 204 8.55 -4.53 -24.11
C THR A 204 7.11 -4.21 -23.70
N THR A 205 6.60 -4.88 -22.68
CA THR A 205 5.25 -4.65 -22.10
C THR A 205 5.27 -4.93 -20.61
N ALA A 206 4.34 -4.37 -19.86
CA ALA A 206 4.19 -4.65 -18.43
C ALA A 206 3.97 -6.14 -18.12
N ALA A 207 3.33 -6.88 -19.02
CA ALA A 207 3.13 -8.33 -18.89
C ALA A 207 4.42 -9.14 -19.02
N GLY A 208 5.46 -8.59 -19.67
CA GLY A 208 6.78 -9.20 -19.80
C GLY A 208 7.68 -9.03 -18.56
N LEU A 209 7.27 -8.21 -17.61
CA LEU A 209 8.00 -8.03 -16.35
C LEU A 209 7.75 -9.21 -15.42
N THR A 210 8.82 -9.73 -14.81
CA THR A 210 8.71 -10.82 -13.83
C THR A 210 7.87 -10.38 -12.63
N GLY A 211 6.93 -11.21 -12.21
CA GLY A 211 6.14 -10.99 -11.00
C GLY A 211 7.04 -10.97 -9.76
N VAL A 212 6.78 -10.05 -8.85
CA VAL A 212 7.53 -9.87 -7.61
C VAL A 212 6.60 -10.01 -6.42
N THR A 213 6.98 -10.89 -5.49
CA THR A 213 6.18 -11.17 -4.28
C THR A 213 7.02 -10.90 -3.05
N TYR A 214 6.45 -10.21 -2.07
CA TYR A 214 7.11 -9.94 -0.79
C TYR A 214 7.61 -11.25 -0.14
N GLY A 215 8.84 -11.20 0.37
CA GLY A 215 9.44 -12.34 1.09
C GLY A 215 9.92 -13.51 0.22
N THR A 216 9.64 -13.51 -1.09
CA THR A 216 10.17 -14.50 -2.04
C THR A 216 11.38 -13.91 -2.75
N ALA A 217 12.57 -14.52 -2.57
CA ALA A 217 13.79 -14.01 -3.20
C ALA A 217 13.69 -13.97 -4.72
N ILE A 218 14.16 -12.88 -5.33
CA ILE A 218 14.25 -12.75 -6.78
C ILE A 218 15.45 -13.52 -7.32
N THR A 219 15.35 -13.98 -8.57
CA THR A 219 16.48 -14.56 -9.29
C THR A 219 17.31 -13.45 -9.91
N VAL A 220 18.30 -12.95 -9.18
CA VAL A 220 19.10 -11.76 -9.53
C VAL A 220 19.74 -11.80 -10.92
N ALA A 221 19.99 -13.00 -11.48
CA ALA A 221 20.55 -13.16 -12.81
C ALA A 221 19.70 -12.55 -13.95
N ASN A 222 18.42 -12.34 -13.69
CA ASN A 222 17.47 -11.73 -14.64
C ASN A 222 17.34 -10.21 -14.45
N TRP A 223 18.08 -9.63 -13.54
CA TRP A 223 17.98 -8.23 -13.14
C TRP A 223 19.35 -7.52 -13.25
N THR A 224 19.31 -6.24 -13.52
CA THR A 224 20.51 -5.37 -13.51
C THR A 224 20.58 -4.65 -12.16
N GLU A 225 21.67 -4.80 -11.43
CA GLU A 225 21.89 -4.08 -10.17
C GLU A 225 22.09 -2.58 -10.45
N LEU A 226 21.37 -1.74 -9.73
CA LEU A 226 21.54 -0.29 -9.73
C LEU A 226 22.48 0.08 -8.58
N THR A 227 23.70 0.48 -8.91
CA THR A 227 24.75 0.79 -7.92
C THR A 227 24.59 2.17 -7.28
N ALA A 228 23.76 3.03 -7.87
CA ALA A 228 23.47 4.38 -7.37
C ALA A 228 22.10 4.85 -7.88
N ASN A 229 21.50 5.82 -7.20
CA ASN A 229 20.36 6.56 -7.71
C ASN A 229 20.80 7.39 -8.94
N GLY A 230 20.03 7.33 -10.01
CA GLY A 230 20.40 7.92 -11.30
C GLY A 230 21.34 7.04 -12.14
N ALA A 231 21.52 5.76 -11.79
CA ALA A 231 22.30 4.83 -12.59
C ALA A 231 21.68 4.63 -13.98
N GLU A 232 22.54 4.47 -14.97
CA GLU A 232 22.13 4.15 -16.35
C GLU A 232 22.03 2.66 -16.57
N ILE A 233 20.97 2.23 -17.21
CA ILE A 233 20.78 0.84 -17.67
C ILE A 233 20.66 0.79 -19.19
N THR A 234 21.02 -0.36 -19.77
CA THR A 234 20.76 -0.64 -21.19
C THR A 234 19.46 -1.45 -21.27
N PRO A 235 18.35 -0.86 -21.73
CA PRO A 235 17.10 -1.58 -21.87
C PRO A 235 17.20 -2.70 -22.91
N VAL A 236 16.37 -3.75 -22.76
CA VAL A 236 16.20 -4.74 -23.84
C VAL A 236 15.64 -4.05 -25.09
N SER A 237 15.91 -4.61 -26.27
CA SER A 237 15.47 -4.04 -27.54
C SER A 237 13.94 -3.77 -27.52
N ASN A 238 13.55 -2.54 -27.92
CA ASN A 238 12.15 -2.08 -27.89
C ASN A 238 11.47 -2.12 -26.51
N ALA A 239 12.26 -2.03 -25.42
CA ALA A 239 11.67 -1.92 -24.08
C ALA A 239 10.81 -0.67 -23.95
N THR A 240 9.61 -0.80 -23.39
CA THR A 240 8.73 0.33 -23.10
C THR A 240 8.53 0.54 -21.60
N VAL A 241 8.86 -0.45 -20.77
CA VAL A 241 8.67 -0.42 -19.32
C VAL A 241 9.90 -0.91 -18.58
N VAL A 242 10.16 -0.29 -17.44
CA VAL A 242 11.16 -0.69 -16.46
C VAL A 242 10.50 -0.94 -15.12
N ARG A 243 10.88 -2.02 -14.47
CA ARG A 243 10.53 -2.33 -13.08
C ARG A 243 11.78 -2.23 -12.23
N VAL A 244 11.68 -1.55 -11.11
CA VAL A 244 12.74 -1.51 -10.12
C VAL A 244 12.23 -2.13 -8.82
N VAL A 245 13.07 -2.95 -8.21
CA VAL A 245 12.78 -3.64 -6.97
C VAL A 245 13.89 -3.34 -5.97
N GLU A 246 13.53 -2.94 -4.79
CA GLU A 246 14.41 -2.87 -3.63
C GLU A 246 14.36 -4.18 -2.88
N VAL A 247 15.50 -4.77 -2.58
CA VAL A 247 15.62 -6.07 -1.92
C VAL A 247 16.49 -6.00 -0.67
N ASP A 248 16.21 -6.88 0.29
CA ASP A 248 17.05 -7.08 1.47
C ASP A 248 18.33 -7.87 1.16
N SER A 249 19.17 -8.10 2.16
CA SER A 249 20.40 -8.89 2.05
C SER A 249 20.20 -10.33 1.58
N ALA A 250 18.98 -10.86 1.66
CA ALA A 250 18.59 -12.19 1.18
C ALA A 250 17.92 -12.14 -0.21
N ASN A 251 18.01 -11.03 -0.93
CA ASN A 251 17.37 -10.75 -2.22
C ASN A 251 15.83 -10.85 -2.19
N LYS A 252 15.22 -10.63 -1.02
CA LYS A 252 13.76 -10.62 -0.89
C LYS A 252 13.23 -9.20 -1.11
N PRO A 253 12.23 -9.02 -1.99
CA PRO A 253 11.65 -7.71 -2.28
C PRO A 253 10.99 -7.08 -1.06
N ILE A 254 11.26 -5.79 -0.85
CA ILE A 254 10.65 -4.93 0.17
C ILE A 254 9.87 -3.78 -0.44
N ALA A 255 10.35 -3.24 -1.57
CA ALA A 255 9.67 -2.19 -2.31
C ALA A 255 9.75 -2.44 -3.82
N MET A 256 8.82 -1.87 -4.58
CA MET A 256 8.76 -2.01 -6.03
C MET A 256 8.13 -0.78 -6.68
N GLY A 257 8.64 -0.41 -7.84
CA GLY A 257 8.06 0.60 -8.71
C GLY A 257 8.26 0.29 -10.18
N ASP A 258 7.35 0.78 -11.01
CA ASP A 258 7.38 0.65 -12.47
C ASP A 258 7.38 2.03 -13.12
N ALA A 259 8.06 2.17 -14.25
CA ALA A 259 8.05 3.38 -15.07
C ALA A 259 8.11 3.08 -16.58
N VAL A 260 7.83 4.08 -17.39
CA VAL A 260 8.01 4.00 -18.83
C VAL A 260 9.51 4.22 -19.15
N VAL A 261 10.06 3.47 -20.10
CA VAL A 261 11.46 3.64 -20.51
C VAL A 261 11.62 4.88 -21.39
N ASN A 262 12.58 5.75 -21.04
CA ASN A 262 13.04 6.88 -21.84
C ASN A 262 14.47 6.62 -22.28
N ILE A 263 14.70 6.49 -23.59
CA ILE A 263 16.03 6.21 -24.18
C ILE A 263 16.63 7.52 -24.72
N GLY A 264 17.92 7.74 -24.44
CA GLY A 264 18.70 8.84 -24.98
C GLY A 264 19.20 8.59 -26.41
#